data_17057ef1bb89c93424716b28c69a3b93
#
_entry.id   17057ef1bb89c93424716b28c69a3b93
#
_cell.length_a   1.000
_cell.length_b   1.000
_cell.length_c   1.000
_cell.angle_alpha   90.00
_cell.angle_beta   90.00
_cell.angle_gamma   90.00
#
_symmetry.space_group_name_H-M   'P 1'
#
loop_
_entity.id
_entity.type
_entity.pdbx_description
1 polymer ?
#
loop_
_entity_poly.entity_id
_entity_poly.type
_entity_poly.pdbx_seq_one_letter_code
_entity_poly.pdbx_strand_id
1 'polypeptide(L)'
;MHQLGIINRNLNRYAEAERFGRQALEIRFKVLGEHHPDYIKSMEQLGITLWRKGSLQQAYNLLKMSIDRSIGFINKYFAPMSEAEKTRYWETLHPRFQRFYAFAIENEITIPSLRSDLLNYQLVVKALLLNATGKVKRAILNSGDPELVKAYLNWLGRKEELAHLYAMSESELTSENINISGLEEEVNLLEKNLSSRSVQFSEAFARQQFSLHDLSSKLFADEALVEIIRVREFQSNFTENINYVFLVLTKDVSRPVFISLSNGLELETRFARYYKNAITARQQDDISYGHFWSKVDSLLAGKKQIYVSPDGVYNQINLNTLRKPGSGYLVNKYSIISMGNPKDLISLKQSRKVNTNKTAFLMGDPVFDGMYPALPGTKIEIENVQKLLKTSGYAVTVKTQRMATETNLKSIKSPGVVHLATHGFFEKDLDLNSTAVELQRGFDNNPLIRSGLLLVPTENIKIKNQKVGYETSDNGVLTAFEAMSLSLEGTQLVVLSACETGLGELRAGEGVYGLQRAFLAAGAQAVIMSLWKVDDLATQELMLNFYSALEKSPDKFQAFRSAQTKLMKKYPEPYYWGGFIFVAN
;
A
#
# COMPACT_ATOMS: atom_id res chain seq x y z
N MET A 1 -4.47 0.19 40.38
CA MET A 1 -5.12 1.45 39.96
C MET A 1 -5.53 1.43 38.50
N HIS A 2 -4.61 1.23 37.55
CA HIS A 2 -4.91 1.25 36.10
C HIS A 2 -6.04 0.28 35.71
N GLN A 3 -5.98 -0.99 36.14
CA GLN A 3 -7.02 -1.99 35.84
C GLN A 3 -8.36 -1.65 36.54
N LEU A 4 -8.32 -1.12 37.78
CA LEU A 4 -9.52 -0.67 38.47
C LEU A 4 -10.21 0.47 37.71
N GLY A 5 -9.47 1.39 37.13
CA GLY A 5 -10.01 2.43 36.24
C GLY A 5 -10.77 1.84 35.07
N ILE A 6 -10.18 0.86 34.38
CA ILE A 6 -10.80 0.18 33.21
C ILE A 6 -12.08 -0.57 33.63
N ILE A 7 -12.01 -1.35 34.71
CA ILE A 7 -13.17 -2.12 35.24
C ILE A 7 -14.33 -1.17 35.58
N ASN A 8 -14.06 -0.09 36.33
CA ASN A 8 -15.11 0.86 36.70
C ASN A 8 -15.71 1.56 35.47
N ARG A 9 -14.89 1.92 34.45
CA ARG A 9 -15.42 2.45 33.20
C ARG A 9 -16.35 1.47 32.49
N ASN A 10 -15.96 0.18 32.42
CA ASN A 10 -16.80 -0.85 31.79
C ASN A 10 -18.12 -1.11 32.55
N LEU A 11 -18.14 -0.78 33.84
CA LEU A 11 -19.34 -0.78 34.68
C LEU A 11 -20.10 0.57 34.65
N ASN A 12 -19.72 1.50 33.77
CA ASN A 12 -20.26 2.86 33.63
C ASN A 12 -20.11 3.72 34.93
N ARG A 13 -19.19 3.35 35.83
CA ARG A 13 -18.85 4.12 37.05
C ARG A 13 -17.73 5.12 36.70
N TYR A 14 -18.09 6.14 35.93
CA TYR A 14 -17.08 7.04 35.33
C TYR A 14 -16.35 7.92 36.36
N ALA A 15 -17.00 8.28 37.49
CA ALA A 15 -16.35 9.07 38.53
C ALA A 15 -15.23 8.28 39.24
N GLU A 16 -15.49 7.02 39.58
CA GLU A 16 -14.49 6.13 40.17
C GLU A 16 -13.41 5.77 39.16
N ALA A 17 -13.79 5.52 37.91
CA ALA A 17 -12.86 5.24 36.82
C ALA A 17 -11.88 6.40 36.62
N GLU A 18 -12.36 7.65 36.62
CA GLU A 18 -11.51 8.84 36.53
C GLU A 18 -10.57 8.95 37.74
N ARG A 19 -11.05 8.77 38.97
CA ARG A 19 -10.23 8.83 40.19
C ARG A 19 -9.07 7.82 40.09
N PHE A 20 -9.34 6.55 39.77
CA PHE A 20 -8.31 5.52 39.64
C PHE A 20 -7.40 5.79 38.45
N GLY A 21 -7.94 6.32 37.35
CA GLY A 21 -7.17 6.71 36.15
C GLY A 21 -6.15 7.81 36.46
N ARG A 22 -6.57 8.87 37.19
CA ARG A 22 -5.67 9.97 37.60
C ARG A 22 -4.57 9.48 38.54
N GLN A 23 -4.90 8.66 39.52
CA GLN A 23 -3.94 8.05 40.45
C GLN A 23 -2.92 7.18 39.69
N ALA A 24 -3.39 6.33 38.75
CA ALA A 24 -2.52 5.50 37.95
C ALA A 24 -1.57 6.34 37.08
N LEU A 25 -2.09 7.42 36.49
CA LEU A 25 -1.31 8.32 35.65
C LEU A 25 -0.20 9.03 36.48
N GLU A 26 -0.54 9.53 37.66
CA GLU A 26 0.41 10.21 38.55
C GLU A 26 1.53 9.27 39.03
N ILE A 27 1.16 8.05 39.49
CA ILE A 27 2.13 7.06 39.95
C ILE A 27 3.09 6.68 38.80
N ARG A 28 2.55 6.39 37.60
CA ARG A 28 3.36 6.01 36.46
C ARG A 28 4.26 7.15 35.97
N PHE A 29 3.79 8.39 36.03
CA PHE A 29 4.63 9.55 35.75
C PHE A 29 5.83 9.64 36.71
N LYS A 30 5.61 9.52 38.01
CA LYS A 30 6.66 9.61 39.03
C LYS A 30 7.67 8.46 38.95
N VAL A 31 7.20 7.25 38.64
CA VAL A 31 8.05 6.04 38.68
C VAL A 31 8.72 5.74 37.34
N LEU A 32 8.00 5.96 36.23
CA LEU A 32 8.43 5.52 34.90
C LEU A 32 8.84 6.70 33.98
N GLY A 33 8.39 7.91 34.32
CA GLY A 33 8.58 9.09 33.47
C GLY A 33 7.57 9.22 32.34
N GLU A 34 7.59 10.38 31.70
CA GLU A 34 6.58 10.79 30.72
C GLU A 34 6.66 10.06 29.35
N HIS A 35 7.78 9.44 29.05
CA HIS A 35 8.00 8.75 27.77
C HIS A 35 7.74 7.24 27.84
N HIS A 36 7.43 6.71 29.03
CA HIS A 36 7.24 5.27 29.20
C HIS A 36 5.90 4.82 28.56
N PRO A 37 5.87 3.70 27.80
CA PRO A 37 4.64 3.20 27.14
C PRO A 37 3.46 3.03 28.09
N ASP A 38 3.70 2.56 29.32
CA ASP A 38 2.64 2.38 30.32
C ASP A 38 2.06 3.70 30.85
N TYR A 39 2.87 4.77 30.93
CA TYR A 39 2.36 6.11 31.25
C TYR A 39 1.42 6.58 30.12
N ILE A 40 1.87 6.45 28.86
CA ILE A 40 1.06 6.82 27.69
C ILE A 40 -0.24 5.99 27.63
N LYS A 41 -0.19 4.69 27.98
CA LYS A 41 -1.37 3.83 28.08
C LYS A 41 -2.35 4.29 29.16
N SER A 42 -1.84 4.76 30.34
CA SER A 42 -2.72 5.32 31.37
C SER A 42 -3.37 6.63 30.95
N MET A 43 -2.62 7.48 30.26
CA MET A 43 -3.12 8.73 29.67
C MET A 43 -4.26 8.48 28.69
N GLU A 44 -4.09 7.54 27.78
CA GLU A 44 -5.12 7.12 26.84
C GLU A 44 -6.37 6.60 27.55
N GLN A 45 -6.21 5.70 28.55
CA GLN A 45 -7.35 5.12 29.26
C GLN A 45 -8.13 6.15 30.09
N LEU A 46 -7.43 7.13 30.67
CA LEU A 46 -8.09 8.26 31.32
C LEU A 46 -8.81 9.15 30.30
N GLY A 47 -8.21 9.39 29.13
CA GLY A 47 -8.85 10.10 28.02
C GLY A 47 -10.15 9.43 27.57
N ILE A 48 -10.15 8.10 27.41
CA ILE A 48 -11.36 7.33 27.07
C ILE A 48 -12.42 7.44 28.19
N THR A 49 -12.01 7.39 29.45
CA THR A 49 -12.94 7.54 30.58
C THR A 49 -13.62 8.91 30.57
N LEU A 50 -12.85 9.98 30.32
CA LEU A 50 -13.38 11.34 30.22
C LEU A 50 -14.27 11.53 28.99
N TRP A 51 -13.95 10.88 27.88
CA TRP A 51 -14.80 10.84 26.70
C TRP A 51 -16.17 10.27 27.03
N ARG A 52 -16.22 9.08 27.63
CA ARG A 52 -17.48 8.42 28.02
C ARG A 52 -18.23 9.15 29.14
N LYS A 53 -17.52 9.94 29.96
CA LYS A 53 -18.09 10.83 30.95
C LYS A 53 -18.70 12.11 30.34
N GLY A 54 -18.37 12.46 29.09
CA GLY A 54 -18.80 13.70 28.44
C GLY A 54 -17.85 14.90 28.66
N SER A 55 -16.71 14.70 29.32
CA SER A 55 -15.68 15.75 29.50
C SER A 55 -14.80 15.88 28.26
N LEU A 56 -15.40 16.27 27.13
CA LEU A 56 -14.85 16.13 25.76
C LEU A 56 -13.53 16.87 25.57
N GLN A 57 -13.37 18.10 26.06
CA GLN A 57 -12.13 18.86 25.89
C GLN A 57 -10.96 18.24 26.66
N GLN A 58 -11.20 17.73 27.86
CA GLN A 58 -10.16 17.04 28.64
C GLN A 58 -9.81 15.68 27.99
N ALA A 59 -10.81 14.97 27.48
CA ALA A 59 -10.62 13.73 26.72
C ALA A 59 -9.75 13.98 25.49
N TYR A 60 -10.08 14.99 24.69
CA TYR A 60 -9.31 15.38 23.50
C TYR A 60 -7.85 15.66 23.85
N ASN A 61 -7.58 16.47 24.87
CA ASN A 61 -6.23 16.82 25.26
C ASN A 61 -5.40 15.57 25.61
N LEU A 62 -5.95 14.64 26.40
CA LEU A 62 -5.24 13.43 26.81
C LEU A 62 -5.07 12.44 25.65
N LEU A 63 -6.10 12.24 24.84
CA LEU A 63 -6.05 11.36 23.69
C LEU A 63 -5.03 11.89 22.66
N LYS A 64 -5.08 13.18 22.36
CA LYS A 64 -4.11 13.85 21.47
C LYS A 64 -2.68 13.68 21.99
N MET A 65 -2.43 14.01 23.27
CA MET A 65 -1.10 13.85 23.87
C MET A 65 -0.61 12.40 23.79
N SER A 66 -1.49 11.41 23.95
CA SER A 66 -1.12 9.99 23.86
C SER A 66 -0.68 9.61 22.43
N ILE A 67 -1.33 10.17 21.40
CA ILE A 67 -0.94 10.00 19.99
C ILE A 67 0.38 10.71 19.70
N ASP A 68 0.50 11.97 20.07
CA ASP A 68 1.71 12.79 19.82
C ASP A 68 2.96 12.12 20.42
N ARG A 69 2.85 11.56 21.65
CA ARG A 69 3.94 10.79 22.29
C ARG A 69 4.23 9.48 21.56
N SER A 70 3.21 8.81 21.05
CA SER A 70 3.40 7.59 20.25
C SER A 70 4.10 7.88 18.93
N ILE A 71 3.79 9.00 18.28
CA ILE A 71 4.50 9.48 17.09
C ILE A 71 5.96 9.84 17.43
N GLY A 72 6.19 10.50 18.55
CA GLY A 72 7.54 10.78 19.05
C GLY A 72 8.37 9.49 19.23
N PHE A 73 7.74 8.43 19.76
CA PHE A 73 8.37 7.13 19.90
C PHE A 73 8.67 6.49 18.52
N ILE A 74 7.71 6.51 17.59
CA ILE A 74 7.90 6.02 16.21
C ILE A 74 9.10 6.72 15.57
N ASN A 75 9.15 8.05 15.62
CA ASN A 75 10.22 8.83 15.02
C ASN A 75 11.61 8.53 15.63
N LYS A 76 11.66 8.20 16.91
CA LYS A 76 12.91 7.94 17.62
C LYS A 76 13.40 6.49 17.48
N TYR A 77 12.48 5.51 17.49
CA TYR A 77 12.85 4.11 17.69
C TYR A 77 12.57 3.20 16.49
N PHE A 78 11.77 3.63 15.49
CA PHE A 78 11.50 2.79 14.32
C PHE A 78 12.73 2.59 13.42
N ALA A 79 13.58 3.62 13.30
CA ALA A 79 14.73 3.54 12.40
C ALA A 79 15.61 2.29 12.64
N PRO A 80 16.04 1.96 13.88
CA PRO A 80 16.89 0.82 14.15
C PRO A 80 16.16 -0.54 14.23
N MET A 81 14.84 -0.59 14.08
CA MET A 81 14.08 -1.84 14.13
C MET A 81 14.08 -2.54 12.76
N SER A 82 14.05 -3.89 12.79
CA SER A 82 13.73 -4.68 11.58
C SER A 82 12.27 -4.47 11.14
N GLU A 83 11.92 -4.85 9.92
CA GLU A 83 10.54 -4.76 9.43
C GLU A 83 9.56 -5.56 10.31
N ALA A 84 9.95 -6.76 10.74
CA ALA A 84 9.16 -7.58 11.64
C ALA A 84 8.96 -6.92 13.02
N GLU A 85 9.99 -6.28 13.59
CA GLU A 85 9.89 -5.55 14.85
C GLU A 85 8.98 -4.32 14.70
N LYS A 86 9.11 -3.56 13.58
CA LYS A 86 8.24 -2.42 13.25
C LYS A 86 6.78 -2.84 13.15
N THR A 87 6.52 -3.94 12.45
CA THR A 87 5.15 -4.48 12.27
C THR A 87 4.55 -4.84 13.61
N ARG A 88 5.22 -5.65 14.43
CA ARG A 88 4.73 -6.04 15.77
C ARG A 88 4.48 -4.83 16.67
N TYR A 89 5.38 -3.85 16.63
CA TYR A 89 5.19 -2.63 17.43
C TYR A 89 4.02 -1.78 16.91
N TRP A 90 3.89 -1.63 15.59
CA TRP A 90 2.76 -0.93 14.99
C TRP A 90 1.42 -1.59 15.36
N GLU A 91 1.33 -2.89 15.37
CA GLU A 91 0.14 -3.63 15.81
C GLU A 91 -0.27 -3.30 17.25
N THR A 92 0.67 -2.99 18.11
CA THR A 92 0.38 -2.53 19.48
C THR A 92 -0.09 -1.07 19.56
N LEU A 93 0.35 -0.23 18.62
CA LEU A 93 0.02 1.20 18.58
C LEU A 93 -1.25 1.50 17.77
N HIS A 94 -1.48 0.78 16.67
CA HIS A 94 -2.58 1.03 15.75
C HIS A 94 -3.96 1.11 16.43
N PRO A 95 -4.31 0.27 17.43
CA PRO A 95 -5.56 0.40 18.17
C PRO A 95 -5.74 1.75 18.88
N ARG A 96 -4.65 2.43 19.28
CA ARG A 96 -4.70 3.77 19.88
C ARG A 96 -5.15 4.82 18.86
N PHE A 97 -4.60 4.77 17.66
CA PHE A 97 -5.03 5.64 16.55
C PHE A 97 -6.50 5.37 16.20
N GLN A 98 -6.91 4.13 16.12
CA GLN A 98 -8.30 3.77 15.84
C GLN A 98 -9.27 4.32 16.88
N ARG A 99 -8.91 4.31 18.18
CA ARG A 99 -9.74 4.91 19.24
C ARG A 99 -9.80 6.44 19.12
N PHE A 100 -8.70 7.09 18.76
CA PHE A 100 -8.70 8.53 18.51
C PHE A 100 -9.56 8.88 17.31
N TYR A 101 -9.53 8.06 16.25
CA TYR A 101 -10.36 8.28 15.04
C TYR A 101 -11.84 8.06 15.36
N ALA A 102 -12.19 7.06 16.18
CA ALA A 102 -13.56 6.86 16.66
C ALA A 102 -14.03 8.05 17.53
N PHE A 103 -13.18 8.57 18.42
CA PHE A 103 -13.45 9.79 19.16
C PHE A 103 -13.72 10.99 18.23
N ALA A 104 -12.93 11.10 17.17
CA ALA A 104 -13.08 12.19 16.22
C ALA A 104 -14.41 12.12 15.45
N ILE A 105 -14.84 10.91 15.04
CA ILE A 105 -16.13 10.72 14.36
C ILE A 105 -17.30 11.22 15.22
N GLU A 106 -17.27 10.96 16.52
CA GLU A 106 -18.35 11.37 17.43
C GLU A 106 -18.30 12.87 17.78
N ASN A 107 -17.13 13.53 17.69
CA ASN A 107 -16.93 14.84 18.31
C ASN A 107 -16.36 15.93 17.37
N GLU A 108 -16.23 15.67 16.08
CA GLU A 108 -15.61 16.60 15.12
C GLU A 108 -16.37 17.92 14.93
N ILE A 109 -17.69 17.93 15.20
CA ILE A 109 -18.52 19.14 15.20
C ILE A 109 -18.21 20.00 16.43
N THR A 110 -18.11 19.37 17.60
CA THR A 110 -17.84 20.05 18.88
C THR A 110 -16.39 20.50 19.00
N ILE A 111 -15.44 19.72 18.42
CA ILE A 111 -14.00 19.99 18.45
C ILE A 111 -13.47 19.99 17.01
N PRO A 112 -13.63 21.10 16.26
CA PRO A 112 -13.30 21.14 14.82
C PRO A 112 -11.81 20.92 14.49
N SER A 113 -10.89 21.08 15.46
CA SER A 113 -9.45 20.79 15.29
C SER A 113 -9.18 19.31 15.01
N LEU A 114 -10.07 18.40 15.43
CA LEU A 114 -9.98 16.98 15.15
C LEU A 114 -9.85 16.66 13.66
N ARG A 115 -10.49 17.44 12.78
CA ARG A 115 -10.40 17.26 11.32
C ARG A 115 -8.96 17.43 10.81
N SER A 116 -8.26 18.45 11.31
CA SER A 116 -6.86 18.71 10.96
C SER A 116 -5.91 17.71 11.62
N ASP A 117 -6.17 17.33 12.89
CA ASP A 117 -5.37 16.33 13.58
C ASP A 117 -5.43 14.98 12.88
N LEU A 118 -6.62 14.54 12.43
CA LEU A 118 -6.79 13.31 11.65
C LEU A 118 -5.90 13.30 10.41
N LEU A 119 -5.94 14.37 9.61
CA LEU A 119 -5.12 14.44 8.39
C LEU A 119 -3.63 14.45 8.73
N ASN A 120 -3.21 15.26 9.72
CA ASN A 120 -1.82 15.32 10.14
C ASN A 120 -1.31 13.96 10.63
N TYR A 121 -2.15 13.20 11.35
CA TYR A 121 -1.77 11.85 11.77
C TYR A 121 -1.68 10.88 10.60
N GLN A 122 -2.58 10.97 9.61
CA GLN A 122 -2.49 10.16 8.40
C GLN A 122 -1.19 10.43 7.62
N LEU A 123 -0.73 11.69 7.55
CA LEU A 123 0.55 12.02 6.93
C LEU A 123 1.74 11.27 7.54
N VAL A 124 1.65 10.96 8.84
CA VAL A 124 2.72 10.24 9.55
C VAL A 124 2.54 8.74 9.44
N VAL A 125 1.32 8.24 9.71
CA VAL A 125 1.12 6.80 9.96
C VAL A 125 0.66 6.00 8.75
N LYS A 126 0.02 6.61 7.74
CA LYS A 126 -0.43 5.89 6.56
C LYS A 126 0.75 5.38 5.75
N ALA A 127 0.74 4.09 5.41
CA ALA A 127 1.86 3.40 4.78
C ALA A 127 3.20 3.56 5.54
N LEU A 128 3.13 3.61 6.88
CA LEU A 128 4.28 3.84 7.74
C LEU A 128 5.40 2.81 7.51
N LEU A 129 5.04 1.53 7.48
CA LEU A 129 5.98 0.42 7.30
C LEU A 129 6.62 0.46 5.91
N LEU A 130 5.83 0.72 4.86
CA LEU A 130 6.33 0.87 3.49
C LEU A 130 7.37 1.99 3.40
N ASN A 131 7.03 3.15 3.95
CA ASN A 131 7.91 4.33 3.90
C ASN A 131 9.20 4.13 4.68
N ALA A 132 9.15 3.42 5.81
CA ALA A 132 10.33 3.14 6.63
C ALA A 132 11.33 2.25 5.88
N THR A 133 10.87 1.18 5.25
CA THR A 133 11.71 0.23 4.48
C THR A 133 12.38 0.91 3.28
N GLY A 134 11.63 1.66 2.48
CA GLY A 134 12.17 2.38 1.32
C GLY A 134 13.19 3.47 1.70
N LYS A 135 13.04 4.11 2.86
CA LYS A 135 14.03 5.10 3.35
C LYS A 135 15.36 4.47 3.71
N VAL A 136 15.35 3.35 4.46
CA VAL A 136 16.56 2.62 4.85
C VAL A 136 17.33 2.16 3.63
N LYS A 137 16.66 1.54 2.66
CA LYS A 137 17.26 1.10 1.39
C LYS A 137 17.96 2.26 0.68
N ARG A 138 17.28 3.37 0.48
CA ARG A 138 17.84 4.56 -0.20
C ARG A 138 19.03 5.15 0.56
N ALA A 139 18.97 5.21 1.89
CA ALA A 139 20.06 5.70 2.72
C ALA A 139 21.32 4.84 2.55
N ILE A 140 21.17 3.51 2.53
CA ILE A 140 22.28 2.57 2.38
C ILE A 140 22.91 2.69 0.98
N LEU A 141 22.10 2.63 -0.07
CA LEU A 141 22.60 2.67 -1.45
C LEU A 141 23.29 4.00 -1.80
N ASN A 142 22.86 5.10 -1.19
CA ASN A 142 23.43 6.43 -1.39
C ASN A 142 24.50 6.82 -0.34
N SER A 143 24.87 5.92 0.56
CA SER A 143 25.80 6.20 1.65
C SER A 143 27.23 6.49 1.19
N GLY A 144 27.64 5.93 0.05
CA GLY A 144 29.03 5.92 -0.36
C GLY A 144 29.93 4.98 0.48
N ASP A 145 29.36 4.22 1.42
CA ASP A 145 30.07 3.24 2.27
C ASP A 145 30.02 1.83 1.62
N PRO A 146 31.12 1.33 1.03
CA PRO A 146 31.14 0.02 0.38
C PRO A 146 30.83 -1.14 1.32
N GLU A 147 31.24 -1.05 2.61
CA GLU A 147 30.97 -2.11 3.59
C GLU A 147 29.51 -2.15 3.98
N LEU A 148 28.85 -0.99 4.07
CA LEU A 148 27.41 -0.93 4.32
C LEU A 148 26.61 -1.47 3.13
N VAL A 149 27.02 -1.14 1.91
CA VAL A 149 26.39 -1.68 0.68
C VAL A 149 26.60 -3.19 0.60
N LYS A 150 27.81 -3.69 0.91
CA LYS A 150 28.09 -5.13 0.92
C LYS A 150 27.25 -5.87 1.97
N ALA A 151 27.12 -5.31 3.17
CA ALA A 151 26.26 -5.87 4.21
C ALA A 151 24.77 -5.89 3.77
N TYR A 152 24.33 -4.85 3.07
CA TYR A 152 22.99 -4.80 2.47
C TYR A 152 22.77 -5.89 1.41
N LEU A 153 23.74 -6.11 0.52
CA LEU A 153 23.66 -7.16 -0.49
C LEU A 153 23.65 -8.56 0.15
N ASN A 154 24.43 -8.77 1.22
CA ASN A 154 24.37 -10.02 1.99
C ASN A 154 22.99 -10.25 2.60
N TRP A 155 22.41 -9.23 3.23
CA TRP A 155 21.05 -9.31 3.77
C TRP A 155 20.01 -9.62 2.68
N LEU A 156 20.13 -9.00 1.49
CA LEU A 156 19.25 -9.30 0.35
C LEU A 156 19.35 -10.78 -0.07
N GLY A 157 20.57 -11.33 -0.19
CA GLY A 157 20.76 -12.73 -0.53
C GLY A 157 20.11 -13.68 0.49
N ARG A 158 20.25 -13.40 1.80
CA ARG A 158 19.59 -14.19 2.85
C ARG A 158 18.07 -14.04 2.83
N LYS A 159 17.57 -12.86 2.46
CA LYS A 159 16.14 -12.61 2.28
C LYS A 159 15.56 -13.36 1.07
N GLU A 160 16.30 -13.44 -0.03
CA GLU A 160 15.93 -14.24 -1.20
C GLU A 160 15.91 -15.73 -0.88
N GLU A 161 16.88 -16.22 -0.12
CA GLU A 161 16.90 -17.59 0.38
C GLU A 161 15.68 -17.90 1.24
N LEU A 162 15.33 -17.00 2.16
CA LEU A 162 14.13 -17.13 2.99
C LEU A 162 12.84 -17.16 2.14
N ALA A 163 12.75 -16.31 1.10
CA ALA A 163 11.62 -16.32 0.18
C ALA A 163 11.48 -17.67 -0.53
N HIS A 164 12.59 -18.26 -0.96
CA HIS A 164 12.59 -19.58 -1.57
C HIS A 164 12.13 -20.67 -0.60
N LEU A 165 12.61 -20.66 0.64
CA LEU A 165 12.19 -21.63 1.66
C LEU A 165 10.69 -21.53 2.00
N TYR A 166 10.13 -20.32 1.98
CA TYR A 166 8.69 -20.14 2.13
C TYR A 166 7.85 -20.74 0.99
N ALA A 167 8.43 -20.90 -0.20
CA ALA A 167 7.76 -21.53 -1.34
C ALA A 167 7.85 -23.09 -1.30
N MET A 168 8.64 -23.68 -0.40
CA MET A 168 8.77 -25.12 -0.24
C MET A 168 7.66 -25.70 0.63
N SER A 169 7.25 -26.95 0.34
CA SER A 169 6.33 -27.71 1.17
C SER A 169 6.95 -28.14 2.50
N GLU A 170 6.13 -28.40 3.53
CA GLU A 170 6.60 -28.89 4.84
C GLU A 170 7.33 -30.24 4.73
N SER A 171 6.93 -31.09 3.79
CA SER A 171 7.59 -32.36 3.51
C SER A 171 9.01 -32.19 2.95
N GLU A 172 9.21 -31.24 2.05
CA GLU A 172 10.53 -30.89 1.52
C GLU A 172 11.42 -30.29 2.60
N LEU A 173 10.92 -29.32 3.37
CA LEU A 173 11.64 -28.70 4.49
C LEU A 173 12.08 -29.71 5.53
N THR A 174 11.19 -30.66 5.87
CA THR A 174 11.47 -31.72 6.84
C THR A 174 12.50 -32.71 6.31
N SER A 175 12.36 -33.10 5.02
CA SER A 175 13.28 -34.06 4.39
C SER A 175 14.74 -33.53 4.28
N GLU A 176 14.87 -32.21 4.12
CA GLU A 176 16.14 -31.51 4.04
C GLU A 176 16.66 -31.00 5.41
N ASN A 177 15.90 -31.22 6.48
CA ASN A 177 16.20 -30.76 7.85
C ASN A 177 16.42 -29.22 7.91
N ILE A 178 15.60 -28.44 7.19
CA ILE A 178 15.73 -26.99 7.11
C ILE A 178 14.99 -26.33 8.27
N ASN A 179 15.67 -25.41 8.97
CA ASN A 179 15.11 -24.58 10.03
C ASN A 179 14.81 -23.17 9.52
N ILE A 180 13.57 -22.93 9.06
CA ILE A 180 13.13 -21.61 8.60
C ILE A 180 13.26 -20.56 9.71
N SER A 181 12.84 -20.87 10.94
CA SER A 181 12.86 -19.91 12.05
C SER A 181 14.28 -19.40 12.36
N GLY A 182 15.31 -20.24 12.22
CA GLY A 182 16.69 -19.81 12.38
C GLY A 182 17.13 -18.80 11.31
N LEU A 183 16.73 -19.03 10.06
CA LEU A 183 17.00 -18.08 8.97
C LEU A 183 16.20 -16.78 9.13
N GLU A 184 14.95 -16.84 9.60
CA GLU A 184 14.15 -15.64 9.93
C GLU A 184 14.84 -14.77 10.98
N GLU A 185 15.35 -15.38 12.05
CA GLU A 185 16.08 -14.65 13.09
C GLU A 185 17.38 -14.03 12.55
N GLU A 186 18.11 -14.75 11.70
CA GLU A 186 19.31 -14.23 11.05
C GLU A 186 18.99 -13.03 10.15
N VAL A 187 17.99 -13.15 9.28
CA VAL A 187 17.55 -12.06 8.38
C VAL A 187 17.11 -10.84 9.18
N ASN A 188 16.34 -11.03 10.25
CA ASN A 188 15.92 -9.93 11.14
C ASN A 188 17.11 -9.26 11.84
N LEU A 189 18.11 -10.03 12.28
CA LEU A 189 19.32 -9.49 12.92
C LEU A 189 20.17 -8.69 11.93
N LEU A 190 20.35 -9.20 10.71
CA LEU A 190 21.07 -8.49 9.65
C LEU A 190 20.36 -7.18 9.30
N GLU A 191 19.03 -7.19 9.16
CA GLU A 191 18.23 -5.99 8.89
C GLU A 191 18.35 -4.95 10.01
N LYS A 192 18.30 -5.39 11.27
CA LYS A 192 18.47 -4.53 12.44
C LYS A 192 19.85 -3.87 12.48
N ASN A 193 20.90 -4.63 12.16
CA ASN A 193 22.25 -4.11 12.08
C ASN A 193 22.40 -3.07 10.96
N LEU A 194 21.81 -3.31 9.78
CA LEU A 194 21.78 -2.35 8.68
C LEU A 194 21.01 -1.09 9.07
N SER A 195 19.82 -1.26 9.67
CA SER A 195 18.98 -0.15 10.11
C SER A 195 19.67 0.71 11.17
N SER A 196 20.37 0.09 12.13
CA SER A 196 21.10 0.80 13.19
C SER A 196 22.30 1.58 12.64
N ARG A 197 23.05 1.03 11.68
CA ARG A 197 24.17 1.72 11.00
C ARG A 197 23.69 2.87 10.12
N SER A 198 22.46 2.84 9.61
CA SER A 198 21.87 3.87 8.78
C SER A 198 21.13 4.97 9.57
N VAL A 199 21.08 4.88 10.91
CA VAL A 199 20.36 5.84 11.77
C VAL A 199 20.88 7.29 11.60
N GLN A 200 22.18 7.48 11.38
CA GLN A 200 22.74 8.81 11.10
C GLN A 200 22.11 9.46 9.85
N PHE A 201 21.67 8.63 8.89
CA PHE A 201 20.93 9.07 7.70
C PHE A 201 19.44 9.26 7.98
N SER A 202 18.86 8.48 8.91
CA SER A 202 17.44 8.56 9.24
C SER A 202 17.05 9.85 9.97
N GLU A 203 17.96 10.47 10.73
CA GLU A 203 17.74 11.78 11.35
C GLU A 203 17.51 12.90 10.31
N ALA A 204 18.18 12.82 9.18
CA ALA A 204 17.93 13.73 8.06
C ALA A 204 16.53 13.53 7.43
N PHE A 205 15.98 12.30 7.48
CA PHE A 205 14.65 11.98 6.97
C PHE A 205 13.52 12.23 7.99
N ALA A 206 13.79 12.14 9.29
CA ALA A 206 12.80 12.42 10.33
C ALA A 206 12.37 13.90 10.35
N ARG A 207 13.16 14.80 9.77
CA ARG A 207 12.90 16.25 9.76
C ARG A 207 11.86 16.71 8.74
N GLN A 208 11.45 15.89 7.77
CA GLN A 208 10.37 16.28 6.86
C GLN A 208 9.00 15.90 7.45
N GLN A 209 8.53 16.67 8.40
CA GLN A 209 7.14 16.63 8.84
C GLN A 209 6.32 17.52 7.90
N PHE A 210 5.48 16.90 7.10
CA PHE A 210 4.51 17.62 6.27
C PHE A 210 3.26 17.92 7.10
N SER A 211 2.70 19.09 6.87
CA SER A 211 1.47 19.56 7.50
C SER A 211 0.32 19.66 6.48
N LEU A 212 -0.89 19.82 6.98
CA LEU A 212 -2.05 20.15 6.15
C LEU A 212 -1.78 21.36 5.23
N HIS A 213 -1.07 22.40 5.75
CA HIS A 213 -0.75 23.59 4.98
C HIS A 213 0.18 23.29 3.81
N ASP A 214 1.16 22.40 3.99
CA ASP A 214 2.06 21.99 2.91
C ASP A 214 1.31 21.31 1.77
N LEU A 215 0.25 20.55 2.07
CA LEU A 215 -0.60 19.92 1.07
C LEU A 215 -1.54 20.93 0.40
N SER A 216 -2.27 21.73 1.19
CA SER A 216 -3.29 22.64 0.64
C SER A 216 -2.69 23.70 -0.26
N SER A 217 -1.49 24.20 0.07
CA SER A 217 -0.74 25.17 -0.74
C SER A 217 -0.26 24.61 -2.10
N LYS A 218 -0.15 23.29 -2.24
CA LYS A 218 0.25 22.63 -3.51
C LYS A 218 -0.92 22.36 -4.44
N LEU A 219 -2.15 22.42 -3.96
CA LEU A 219 -3.33 22.23 -4.79
C LEU A 219 -3.63 23.47 -5.64
N PHE A 220 -4.10 23.27 -6.87
CA PHE A 220 -4.68 24.31 -7.68
C PHE A 220 -6.17 24.47 -7.38
N ALA A 221 -6.77 25.57 -7.86
CA ALA A 221 -8.18 25.90 -7.57
C ALA A 221 -9.17 24.81 -8.03
N ASP A 222 -8.86 24.11 -9.12
CA ASP A 222 -9.65 23.04 -9.69
C ASP A 222 -9.21 21.64 -9.24
N GLU A 223 -8.41 21.57 -8.17
CA GLU A 223 -7.92 20.30 -7.60
C GLU A 223 -8.49 20.07 -6.19
N ALA A 224 -8.54 18.79 -5.80
CA ALA A 224 -8.85 18.38 -4.44
C ALA A 224 -8.05 17.12 -4.08
N LEU A 225 -7.73 16.98 -2.78
CA LEU A 225 -7.21 15.77 -2.17
C LEU A 225 -8.30 15.16 -1.30
N VAL A 226 -8.53 13.86 -1.46
CA VAL A 226 -9.47 13.07 -0.66
C VAL A 226 -8.68 12.00 0.07
N GLU A 227 -8.54 12.15 1.37
CA GLU A 227 -8.00 11.12 2.26
C GLU A 227 -9.13 10.26 2.77
N ILE A 228 -9.02 8.94 2.63
CA ILE A 228 -10.00 7.96 3.12
C ILE A 228 -9.37 7.20 4.28
N ILE A 229 -10.12 7.06 5.38
CA ILE A 229 -9.68 6.37 6.59
C ILE A 229 -10.73 5.33 6.98
N ARG A 230 -10.30 4.08 7.12
CA ARG A 230 -11.11 3.00 7.66
C ARG A 230 -11.01 3.00 9.19
N VAL A 231 -12.13 3.14 9.86
CA VAL A 231 -12.20 3.26 11.32
C VAL A 231 -13.13 2.20 11.90
N ARG A 232 -12.64 1.38 12.83
CA ARG A 232 -13.48 0.49 13.60
C ARG A 232 -14.25 1.29 14.65
N GLU A 233 -15.53 1.03 14.76
CA GLU A 233 -16.34 1.61 15.84
C GLU A 233 -15.78 1.17 17.19
N PHE A 234 -15.73 2.12 18.14
CA PHE A 234 -15.28 1.86 19.50
C PHE A 234 -16.32 2.35 20.51
N GLN A 235 -16.78 1.43 21.34
CA GLN A 235 -17.66 1.74 22.48
C GLN A 235 -16.86 1.56 23.78
N SER A 236 -17.06 0.45 24.53
CA SER A 236 -16.12 0.02 25.57
C SER A 236 -14.97 -0.81 25.02
N ASN A 237 -15.23 -1.50 23.92
CA ASN A 237 -14.30 -2.26 23.07
C ASN A 237 -14.57 -1.95 21.61
N PHE A 238 -13.68 -2.39 20.73
CA PHE A 238 -13.95 -2.37 19.29
C PHE A 238 -15.10 -3.31 18.94
N THR A 239 -16.02 -2.83 18.12
CA THR A 239 -17.12 -3.62 17.57
C THR A 239 -16.75 -4.11 16.16
N GLU A 240 -17.66 -4.89 15.55
CA GLU A 240 -17.53 -5.31 14.14
C GLU A 240 -17.94 -4.20 13.17
N ASN A 241 -18.56 -3.12 13.64
CA ASN A 241 -18.96 -2.01 12.79
C ASN A 241 -17.76 -1.22 12.30
N ILE A 242 -17.85 -0.82 11.04
CA ILE A 242 -16.83 -0.04 10.35
C ILE A 242 -17.41 1.30 9.91
N ASN A 243 -16.65 2.35 10.10
CA ASN A 243 -16.89 3.67 9.55
C ASN A 243 -15.83 3.99 8.50
N TYR A 244 -16.21 4.70 7.45
CA TYR A 244 -15.28 5.33 6.53
C TYR A 244 -15.34 6.84 6.70
N VAL A 245 -14.18 7.45 6.98
CA VAL A 245 -14.01 8.90 7.07
C VAL A 245 -13.36 9.40 5.81
N PHE A 246 -13.91 10.49 5.26
CA PHE A 246 -13.33 11.22 4.14
C PHE A 246 -12.94 12.62 4.61
N LEU A 247 -11.68 12.96 4.40
CA LEU A 247 -11.14 14.29 4.61
C LEU A 247 -10.87 14.92 3.24
N VAL A 248 -11.71 15.88 2.85
CA VAL A 248 -11.58 16.57 1.57
C VAL A 248 -10.84 17.88 1.76
N LEU A 249 -9.67 17.98 1.15
CA LEU A 249 -8.79 19.14 1.19
C LEU A 249 -8.78 19.83 -0.17
N THR A 250 -8.94 21.16 -0.16
CA THR A 250 -8.82 22.01 -1.35
C THR A 250 -7.76 23.08 -1.14
N LYS A 251 -7.51 23.89 -2.16
CA LYS A 251 -6.50 24.95 -2.14
C LYS A 251 -6.70 25.89 -0.94
N ASP A 252 -5.61 26.19 -0.25
CA ASP A 252 -5.48 27.22 0.80
C ASP A 252 -6.51 27.14 1.95
N VAL A 253 -7.10 25.96 2.19
CA VAL A 253 -7.99 25.77 3.33
C VAL A 253 -7.20 25.44 4.60
N SER A 254 -7.68 25.94 5.73
CA SER A 254 -7.09 25.70 7.05
C SER A 254 -7.57 24.40 7.71
N ARG A 255 -8.66 23.81 7.21
CA ARG A 255 -9.24 22.58 7.73
C ARG A 255 -9.89 21.78 6.60
N PRO A 256 -9.75 20.45 6.59
CA PRO A 256 -10.45 19.61 5.62
C PRO A 256 -11.95 19.58 5.91
N VAL A 257 -12.75 19.37 4.86
CA VAL A 257 -14.16 18.99 5.04
C VAL A 257 -14.20 17.52 5.44
N PHE A 258 -15.03 17.22 6.44
CA PHE A 258 -15.18 15.90 7.02
C PHE A 258 -16.51 15.26 6.62
N ILE A 259 -16.47 14.02 6.16
CA ILE A 259 -17.65 13.17 5.94
C ILE A 259 -17.38 11.82 6.61
N SER A 260 -18.40 11.23 7.22
CA SER A 260 -18.37 9.83 7.65
C SER A 260 -19.49 9.01 7.02
N LEU A 261 -19.17 7.74 6.72
CA LEU A 261 -20.12 6.69 6.34
C LEU A 261 -20.09 5.63 7.43
N SER A 262 -21.25 5.42 8.11
CA SER A 262 -21.36 4.46 9.22
C SER A 262 -21.69 3.03 8.77
N ASN A 263 -21.90 2.81 7.46
CA ASN A 263 -22.24 1.51 6.90
C ASN A 263 -21.02 0.80 6.27
N GLY A 264 -19.84 1.00 6.83
CA GLY A 264 -18.59 0.47 6.27
C GLY A 264 -18.56 -1.05 6.15
N LEU A 265 -19.15 -1.78 7.10
CA LEU A 265 -19.26 -3.25 7.00
C LEU A 265 -20.08 -3.68 5.79
N GLU A 266 -21.17 -2.98 5.46
CA GLU A 266 -21.94 -3.24 4.23
C GLU A 266 -21.14 -2.88 2.97
N LEU A 267 -20.34 -1.79 3.02
CA LEU A 267 -19.45 -1.42 1.92
C LEU A 267 -18.44 -2.53 1.64
N GLU A 268 -17.83 -3.09 2.67
CA GLU A 268 -16.81 -4.14 2.56
C GLU A 268 -17.36 -5.51 2.15
N THR A 269 -18.61 -5.79 2.44
CA THR A 269 -19.23 -7.09 2.18
C THR A 269 -20.21 -7.05 1.01
N ARG A 270 -21.38 -6.46 1.23
CA ARG A 270 -22.49 -6.47 0.27
C ARG A 270 -22.18 -5.65 -0.97
N PHE A 271 -21.79 -4.37 -0.80
CA PHE A 271 -21.65 -3.46 -1.93
C PHE A 271 -20.37 -3.69 -2.73
N ALA A 272 -19.27 -4.09 -2.08
CA ALA A 272 -18.06 -4.50 -2.80
C ALA A 272 -18.31 -5.75 -3.67
N ARG A 273 -19.06 -6.72 -3.13
CA ARG A 273 -19.46 -7.92 -3.89
C ARG A 273 -20.36 -7.56 -5.06
N TYR A 274 -21.35 -6.67 -4.83
CA TYR A 274 -22.23 -6.18 -5.88
C TYR A 274 -21.42 -5.50 -7.00
N TYR A 275 -20.55 -4.56 -6.66
CA TYR A 275 -19.67 -3.88 -7.61
C TYR A 275 -18.84 -4.89 -8.43
N LYS A 276 -18.15 -5.82 -7.76
CA LYS A 276 -17.34 -6.84 -8.44
C LYS A 276 -18.17 -7.70 -9.39
N ASN A 277 -19.37 -8.11 -8.97
CA ASN A 277 -20.27 -8.91 -9.78
C ASN A 277 -20.78 -8.14 -11.00
N ALA A 278 -21.16 -6.87 -10.84
CA ALA A 278 -21.59 -6.03 -11.96
C ALA A 278 -20.47 -5.85 -13.01
N ILE A 279 -19.24 -5.60 -12.56
CA ILE A 279 -18.07 -5.53 -13.44
C ILE A 279 -17.86 -6.85 -14.18
N THR A 280 -17.80 -7.99 -13.46
CA THR A 280 -17.52 -9.32 -14.04
C THR A 280 -18.63 -9.76 -15.01
N ALA A 281 -19.88 -9.48 -14.68
CA ALA A 281 -21.04 -9.75 -15.53
C ALA A 281 -21.20 -8.74 -16.68
N ARG A 282 -20.34 -7.72 -16.77
CA ARG A 282 -20.41 -6.64 -17.78
C ARG A 282 -21.74 -5.91 -17.75
N GLN A 283 -22.30 -5.74 -16.55
CA GLN A 283 -23.59 -5.07 -16.35
C GLN A 283 -23.39 -3.62 -15.94
N GLN A 284 -24.36 -2.78 -16.31
CA GLN A 284 -24.41 -1.40 -15.86
C GLN A 284 -24.69 -1.36 -14.36
N ASP A 285 -23.84 -0.62 -13.62
CA ASP A 285 -23.94 -0.42 -12.18
C ASP A 285 -24.40 1.01 -11.86
N ASP A 286 -25.64 1.16 -11.46
CA ASP A 286 -26.23 2.43 -11.03
C ASP A 286 -26.32 2.55 -9.49
N ILE A 287 -25.81 1.56 -8.75
CA ILE A 287 -25.94 1.47 -7.30
C ILE A 287 -24.66 1.89 -6.58
N SER A 288 -23.50 1.38 -7.02
CA SER A 288 -22.22 1.54 -6.31
C SER A 288 -21.81 3.01 -6.14
N TYR A 289 -22.07 3.87 -7.13
CA TYR A 289 -21.80 5.31 -6.99
C TYR A 289 -22.53 5.91 -5.77
N GLY A 290 -23.78 5.55 -5.55
CA GLY A 290 -24.59 6.04 -4.42
C GLY A 290 -23.96 5.71 -3.07
N HIS A 291 -23.43 4.51 -2.94
CA HIS A 291 -22.85 4.01 -1.69
C HIS A 291 -21.40 4.44 -1.46
N PHE A 292 -20.57 4.40 -2.49
CA PHE A 292 -19.13 4.65 -2.34
C PHE A 292 -18.74 6.12 -2.50
N TRP A 293 -19.43 6.93 -3.31
CA TRP A 293 -18.88 8.24 -3.70
C TRP A 293 -19.83 9.43 -3.68
N SER A 294 -21.15 9.24 -3.71
CA SER A 294 -22.12 10.33 -3.90
C SER A 294 -21.98 11.48 -2.90
N LYS A 295 -21.70 11.17 -1.62
CA LYS A 295 -21.50 12.20 -0.58
C LYS A 295 -20.23 13.02 -0.82
N VAL A 296 -19.15 12.36 -1.27
CA VAL A 296 -17.88 13.03 -1.60
C VAL A 296 -18.04 13.88 -2.86
N ASP A 297 -18.72 13.35 -3.89
CA ASP A 297 -18.96 14.04 -5.17
C ASP A 297 -19.64 15.41 -4.97
N SER A 298 -20.52 15.53 -3.98
CA SER A 298 -21.21 16.79 -3.67
C SER A 298 -20.27 17.92 -3.22
N LEU A 299 -19.11 17.58 -2.66
CA LEU A 299 -18.09 18.54 -2.20
C LEU A 299 -17.07 18.90 -3.29
N LEU A 300 -17.09 18.20 -4.42
CA LEU A 300 -16.10 18.35 -5.49
C LEU A 300 -16.62 19.24 -6.65
N ALA A 301 -17.60 20.10 -6.38
CA ALA A 301 -18.11 21.03 -7.39
C ALA A 301 -16.98 21.92 -7.93
N GLY A 302 -16.88 22.03 -9.27
CA GLY A 302 -15.85 22.83 -9.94
C GLY A 302 -14.44 22.19 -9.97
N LYS A 303 -14.25 21.01 -9.34
CA LYS A 303 -12.99 20.30 -9.39
C LYS A 303 -12.86 19.45 -10.65
N LYS A 304 -11.63 19.35 -11.17
CA LYS A 304 -11.28 18.54 -12.34
C LYS A 304 -10.29 17.43 -12.01
N GLN A 305 -9.31 17.73 -11.17
CA GLN A 305 -8.28 16.79 -10.75
C GLN A 305 -8.50 16.38 -9.29
N ILE A 306 -8.63 15.10 -9.02
CA ILE A 306 -8.82 14.53 -7.68
C ILE A 306 -7.66 13.60 -7.36
N TYR A 307 -6.98 13.87 -6.27
CA TYR A 307 -6.00 12.99 -5.67
C TYR A 307 -6.69 12.19 -4.57
N VAL A 308 -6.60 10.87 -4.60
CA VAL A 308 -7.26 10.00 -3.63
C VAL A 308 -6.23 9.13 -2.94
N SER A 309 -6.22 9.15 -1.62
CA SER A 309 -5.47 8.22 -0.80
C SER A 309 -6.47 7.22 -0.19
N PRO A 310 -6.65 6.04 -0.80
CA PRO A 310 -7.67 5.08 -0.39
C PRO A 310 -7.26 4.32 0.88
N ASP A 311 -8.25 3.78 1.60
CA ASP A 311 -8.08 2.82 2.69
C ASP A 311 -9.17 1.73 2.63
N GLY A 312 -8.91 0.57 3.21
CA GLY A 312 -9.85 -0.54 3.24
C GLY A 312 -10.35 -0.92 1.84
N VAL A 313 -11.65 -1.11 1.72
CA VAL A 313 -12.31 -1.54 0.47
C VAL A 313 -12.09 -0.62 -0.72
N TYR A 314 -11.79 0.66 -0.49
CA TYR A 314 -11.53 1.62 -1.57
C TYR A 314 -10.28 1.31 -2.39
N ASN A 315 -9.37 0.48 -1.87
CA ASN A 315 -8.26 -0.06 -2.66
C ASN A 315 -8.70 -1.09 -3.73
N GLN A 316 -9.91 -1.62 -3.62
CA GLN A 316 -10.47 -2.62 -4.55
C GLN A 316 -11.55 -2.03 -5.48
N ILE A 317 -11.89 -0.76 -5.30
CA ILE A 317 -12.90 -0.06 -6.10
C ILE A 317 -12.19 0.94 -7.02
N ASN A 318 -12.29 0.72 -8.34
CA ASN A 318 -11.84 1.74 -9.28
C ASN A 318 -12.88 2.86 -9.37
N LEU A 319 -12.64 3.97 -8.70
CA LEU A 319 -13.56 5.11 -8.68
C LEU A 319 -13.92 5.62 -10.08
N ASN A 320 -13.01 5.49 -11.06
CA ASN A 320 -13.27 5.90 -12.44
C ASN A 320 -14.47 5.17 -13.06
N THR A 321 -14.75 3.94 -12.61
CA THR A 321 -15.82 3.09 -13.13
C THR A 321 -17.17 3.28 -12.42
N LEU A 322 -17.23 4.08 -11.37
CA LEU A 322 -18.48 4.40 -10.71
C LEU A 322 -19.35 5.29 -11.61
N ARG A 323 -20.58 4.86 -11.83
CA ARG A 323 -21.53 5.53 -12.72
C ARG A 323 -22.54 6.34 -11.91
N LYS A 324 -22.54 7.66 -12.14
CA LYS A 324 -23.58 8.53 -11.61
C LYS A 324 -24.82 8.41 -12.50
N PRO A 325 -25.99 8.00 -11.98
CA PRO A 325 -27.22 7.94 -12.76
C PRO A 325 -27.49 9.25 -13.48
N GLY A 326 -27.82 9.19 -14.77
CA GLY A 326 -28.08 10.36 -15.60
C GLY A 326 -26.87 11.20 -16.04
N SER A 327 -25.65 10.91 -15.51
CA SER A 327 -24.44 11.71 -15.81
C SER A 327 -23.25 10.91 -16.35
N GLY A 328 -23.29 9.57 -16.28
CA GLY A 328 -22.20 8.70 -16.76
C GLY A 328 -21.12 8.41 -15.72
N TYR A 329 -19.99 7.88 -16.18
CA TYR A 329 -18.87 7.44 -15.32
C TYR A 329 -18.02 8.59 -14.79
N LEU A 330 -17.45 8.43 -13.59
CA LEU A 330 -16.61 9.45 -12.96
C LEU A 330 -15.36 9.79 -13.78
N VAL A 331 -14.81 8.85 -14.57
CA VAL A 331 -13.69 9.10 -15.50
C VAL A 331 -14.00 10.22 -16.51
N ASN A 332 -15.26 10.43 -16.85
CA ASN A 332 -15.67 11.52 -17.75
C ASN A 332 -15.71 12.88 -17.04
N LYS A 333 -15.90 12.88 -15.72
CA LYS A 333 -16.03 14.09 -14.90
C LYS A 333 -14.71 14.52 -14.29
N TYR A 334 -13.94 13.57 -13.79
CA TYR A 334 -12.72 13.81 -13.02
C TYR A 334 -11.49 13.11 -13.62
N SER A 335 -10.33 13.68 -13.38
CA SER A 335 -9.05 13.04 -13.43
C SER A 335 -8.71 12.52 -12.03
N ILE A 336 -8.80 11.20 -11.77
CA ILE A 336 -8.59 10.62 -10.43
C ILE A 336 -7.24 9.90 -10.39
N ILE A 337 -6.32 10.37 -9.53
CA ILE A 337 -5.02 9.74 -9.25
C ILE A 337 -5.08 9.10 -7.87
N SER A 338 -4.81 7.80 -7.79
CA SER A 338 -4.63 7.10 -6.52
C SER A 338 -3.19 7.28 -6.00
N MET A 339 -3.05 7.41 -4.68
CA MET A 339 -1.76 7.58 -3.99
C MET A 339 -1.72 6.68 -2.75
N GLY A 340 -0.52 6.22 -2.39
CA GLY A 340 -0.34 5.41 -1.18
C GLY A 340 -0.52 6.20 0.12
N ASN A 341 -0.13 7.49 0.09
CA ASN A 341 -0.20 8.40 1.24
C ASN A 341 -0.50 9.82 0.75
N PRO A 342 -1.26 10.64 1.50
CA PRO A 342 -1.53 12.03 1.11
C PRO A 342 -0.27 12.87 0.86
N LYS A 343 0.85 12.60 1.54
CA LYS A 343 2.13 13.32 1.35
C LYS A 343 2.74 13.12 -0.03
N ASP A 344 2.37 12.05 -0.76
CA ASP A 344 2.88 11.76 -2.10
C ASP A 344 2.46 12.84 -3.10
N LEU A 345 1.38 13.59 -2.79
CA LEU A 345 1.01 14.80 -3.53
C LEU A 345 2.18 15.79 -3.67
N ILE A 346 3.01 15.93 -2.62
CA ILE A 346 4.13 16.88 -2.63
C ILE A 346 5.19 16.41 -3.63
N SER A 347 5.51 15.12 -3.60
CA SER A 347 6.44 14.49 -4.57
C SER A 347 5.93 14.61 -5.99
N LEU A 348 4.64 14.33 -6.23
CA LEU A 348 4.00 14.45 -7.54
C LEU A 348 4.06 15.87 -8.09
N LYS A 349 3.86 16.89 -7.23
CA LYS A 349 3.93 18.30 -7.63
C LYS A 349 5.35 18.79 -7.87
N GLN A 350 6.35 18.19 -7.20
CA GLN A 350 7.77 18.51 -7.38
C GLN A 350 8.41 17.80 -8.58
N SER A 351 7.96 16.58 -8.88
CA SER A 351 8.52 15.71 -9.93
C SER A 351 8.23 16.18 -11.37
N ARG A 352 7.66 17.36 -11.56
CA ARG A 352 7.46 17.97 -12.90
C ARG A 352 8.76 18.33 -13.63
N LYS A 353 9.94 18.14 -13.01
CA LYS A 353 11.21 18.15 -13.75
C LYS A 353 11.23 16.94 -14.68
N VAL A 354 11.33 17.20 -15.98
CA VAL A 354 11.43 16.17 -17.01
C VAL A 354 12.59 15.23 -16.64
N ASN A 355 12.26 14.04 -16.18
CA ASN A 355 13.29 13.02 -15.95
C ASN A 355 13.78 12.56 -17.32
N THR A 356 15.07 12.71 -17.56
CA THR A 356 15.73 12.42 -18.83
C THR A 356 16.05 10.94 -19.06
N ASN A 357 15.73 10.07 -18.08
CA ASN A 357 15.98 8.62 -18.21
C ASN A 357 15.05 7.99 -19.25
N LYS A 358 15.53 7.91 -20.48
CA LYS A 358 14.86 7.27 -21.62
C LYS A 358 15.33 5.82 -21.83
N THR A 359 15.39 5.03 -20.75
CA THR A 359 15.63 3.58 -20.84
C THR A 359 14.34 2.83 -20.51
N ALA A 360 14.10 1.70 -21.16
CA ALA A 360 12.95 0.85 -20.91
C ALA A 360 13.35 -0.62 -20.87
N PHE A 361 12.74 -1.35 -19.93
CA PHE A 361 12.85 -2.80 -19.83
C PHE A 361 11.47 -3.41 -20.05
N LEU A 362 11.34 -4.28 -21.05
CA LEU A 362 10.12 -4.98 -21.42
C LEU A 362 10.32 -6.47 -21.22
N MET A 363 9.36 -7.13 -20.57
CA MET A 363 9.36 -8.58 -20.40
C MET A 363 7.96 -9.13 -20.66
N GLY A 364 7.85 -10.20 -21.45
CA GLY A 364 6.59 -10.85 -21.77
C GLY A 364 6.75 -12.06 -22.67
N ASP A 365 5.63 -12.63 -23.12
CA ASP A 365 5.61 -13.83 -23.96
C ASP A 365 6.42 -15.00 -23.34
N PRO A 366 6.23 -15.30 -22.02
CA PRO A 366 6.97 -16.38 -21.36
C PRO A 366 6.57 -17.74 -21.88
N VAL A 367 7.53 -18.66 -22.01
CA VAL A 367 7.29 -20.07 -22.39
C VAL A 367 7.30 -20.92 -21.13
N PHE A 368 6.14 -21.41 -20.73
CA PHE A 368 5.96 -22.16 -19.49
C PHE A 368 6.02 -23.70 -19.69
N ASP A 369 6.28 -24.19 -20.89
CA ASP A 369 6.38 -25.64 -21.24
C ASP A 369 5.17 -26.48 -20.72
N GLY A 370 3.97 -25.88 -20.71
CA GLY A 370 2.72 -26.54 -20.30
C GLY A 370 2.37 -26.42 -18.82
N MET A 371 3.23 -25.81 -17.98
CA MET A 371 2.90 -25.57 -16.56
C MET A 371 1.78 -24.53 -16.38
N TYR A 372 1.74 -23.52 -17.24
CA TYR A 372 0.72 -22.47 -17.25
C TYR A 372 0.22 -22.22 -18.67
N PRO A 373 -1.01 -21.69 -18.85
CA PRO A 373 -1.54 -21.34 -20.17
C PRO A 373 -0.62 -20.35 -20.90
N ALA A 374 -0.49 -20.55 -22.21
CA ALA A 374 0.24 -19.59 -23.04
C ALA A 374 -0.48 -18.23 -23.11
N LEU A 375 0.28 -17.16 -23.26
CA LEU A 375 -0.21 -15.77 -23.34
C LEU A 375 0.16 -15.14 -24.70
N PRO A 376 -0.42 -15.60 -25.83
CA PRO A 376 -0.03 -15.15 -27.17
C PRO A 376 -0.22 -13.64 -27.37
N GLY A 377 -1.15 -13.03 -26.65
CA GLY A 377 -1.40 -11.60 -26.65
C GLY A 377 -0.21 -10.77 -26.16
N THR A 378 0.54 -11.28 -25.21
CA THR A 378 1.67 -10.56 -24.61
C THR A 378 2.84 -10.37 -25.59
N LYS A 379 3.03 -11.30 -26.55
CA LYS A 379 4.00 -11.14 -27.63
C LYS A 379 3.71 -9.89 -28.46
N ILE A 380 2.48 -9.79 -28.95
CA ILE A 380 2.03 -8.65 -29.77
C ILE A 380 2.13 -7.35 -28.99
N GLU A 381 1.76 -7.39 -27.70
CA GLU A 381 1.87 -6.24 -26.80
C GLU A 381 3.31 -5.76 -26.67
N ILE A 382 4.25 -6.65 -26.36
CA ILE A 382 5.69 -6.32 -26.21
C ILE A 382 6.28 -5.76 -27.51
N GLU A 383 5.99 -6.38 -28.67
CA GLU A 383 6.46 -5.91 -29.96
C GLU A 383 5.98 -4.49 -30.29
N ASN A 384 4.70 -4.21 -30.05
CA ASN A 384 4.11 -2.90 -30.27
C ASN A 384 4.65 -1.84 -29.31
N VAL A 385 4.73 -2.15 -28.01
CA VAL A 385 5.28 -1.26 -26.99
C VAL A 385 6.75 -0.95 -27.28
N GLN A 386 7.55 -1.96 -27.66
CA GLN A 386 8.93 -1.76 -28.06
C GLN A 386 9.06 -0.77 -29.22
N LYS A 387 8.24 -0.93 -30.27
CA LYS A 387 8.24 -0.04 -31.43
C LYS A 387 7.94 1.41 -31.03
N LEU A 388 6.88 1.63 -30.25
CA LEU A 388 6.47 2.97 -29.80
C LEU A 388 7.52 3.63 -28.91
N LEU A 389 8.11 2.89 -27.97
CA LEU A 389 9.15 3.43 -27.11
C LEU A 389 10.44 3.77 -27.88
N LYS A 390 10.85 2.93 -28.83
CA LYS A 390 11.99 3.24 -29.71
C LYS A 390 11.74 4.50 -30.56
N THR A 391 10.55 4.65 -31.13
CA THR A 391 10.16 5.87 -31.87
C THR A 391 10.21 7.11 -30.95
N SER A 392 9.86 6.96 -29.69
CA SER A 392 9.93 8.02 -28.67
C SER A 392 11.35 8.27 -28.13
N GLY A 393 12.36 7.59 -28.67
CA GLY A 393 13.79 7.77 -28.33
C GLY A 393 14.23 7.02 -27.06
N TYR A 394 13.51 5.95 -26.66
CA TYR A 394 13.95 5.10 -25.55
C TYR A 394 14.97 4.05 -26.02
N ALA A 395 16.00 3.81 -25.20
CA ALA A 395 16.83 2.62 -25.29
C ALA A 395 16.06 1.45 -24.64
N VAL A 396 15.64 0.48 -25.45
CA VAL A 396 14.72 -0.58 -25.02
C VAL A 396 15.44 -1.92 -24.94
N THR A 397 15.44 -2.52 -23.76
CA THR A 397 15.83 -3.92 -23.50
C THR A 397 14.59 -4.79 -23.49
N VAL A 398 14.58 -5.91 -24.20
CA VAL A 398 13.45 -6.84 -24.28
C VAL A 398 13.89 -8.23 -23.83
N LYS A 399 13.10 -8.88 -23.00
CA LYS A 399 13.27 -10.27 -22.56
C LYS A 399 11.96 -11.03 -22.79
N THR A 400 11.99 -11.96 -23.72
CA THR A 400 10.82 -12.77 -24.12
C THR A 400 11.17 -14.25 -24.14
N GLN A 401 10.19 -15.09 -24.29
CA GLN A 401 10.31 -16.53 -24.36
C GLN A 401 11.05 -17.08 -23.15
N ARG A 402 12.06 -17.92 -23.33
CA ARG A 402 12.89 -18.49 -22.25
C ARG A 402 13.77 -17.46 -21.53
N MET A 403 13.84 -16.22 -22.03
CA MET A 403 14.57 -15.11 -21.38
C MET A 403 13.69 -14.33 -20.39
N ALA A 404 12.40 -14.64 -20.30
CA ALA A 404 11.48 -13.99 -19.35
C ALA A 404 11.63 -14.61 -17.94
N THR A 405 12.84 -14.53 -17.36
CA THR A 405 13.23 -15.15 -16.08
C THR A 405 13.35 -14.11 -14.96
N GLU A 406 13.28 -14.58 -13.70
CA GLU A 406 13.51 -13.73 -12.53
C GLU A 406 14.92 -13.13 -12.55
N THR A 407 15.96 -13.95 -12.86
CA THR A 407 17.35 -13.49 -12.95
C THR A 407 17.47 -12.28 -13.87
N ASN A 408 16.84 -12.32 -15.05
CA ASN A 408 16.85 -11.17 -15.96
C ASN A 408 16.11 -9.96 -15.40
N LEU A 409 15.00 -10.16 -14.68
CA LEU A 409 14.25 -9.08 -14.03
C LEU A 409 15.01 -8.51 -12.83
N LYS A 410 15.59 -9.36 -11.98
CA LYS A 410 16.41 -8.95 -10.82
C LYS A 410 17.70 -8.20 -11.23
N SER A 411 18.17 -8.41 -12.45
CA SER A 411 19.39 -7.74 -12.99
C SER A 411 19.20 -6.28 -13.41
N ILE A 412 17.97 -5.77 -13.51
CA ILE A 412 17.69 -4.39 -13.97
C ILE A 412 18.26 -3.34 -13.01
N LYS A 413 18.67 -2.20 -13.58
CA LYS A 413 19.22 -1.07 -12.83
C LYS A 413 18.43 0.20 -13.16
N SER A 414 17.34 0.40 -12.43
CA SER A 414 16.52 1.63 -12.47
C SER A 414 16.17 2.12 -13.88
N PRO A 415 15.62 1.29 -14.78
CA PRO A 415 15.17 1.78 -16.09
C PRO A 415 14.05 2.81 -15.89
N GLY A 416 13.92 3.76 -16.84
CA GLY A 416 12.86 4.79 -16.77
C GLY A 416 11.45 4.18 -16.81
N VAL A 417 11.27 3.11 -17.61
CA VAL A 417 10.02 2.35 -17.74
C VAL A 417 10.31 0.85 -17.58
N VAL A 418 9.51 0.17 -16.78
CA VAL A 418 9.43 -1.30 -16.70
C VAL A 418 8.04 -1.73 -17.15
N HIS A 419 7.95 -2.66 -18.10
CA HIS A 419 6.69 -3.23 -18.55
C HIS A 419 6.75 -4.75 -18.52
N LEU A 420 5.89 -5.37 -17.71
CA LEU A 420 5.85 -6.80 -17.46
C LEU A 420 4.49 -7.35 -17.90
N ALA A 421 4.49 -8.20 -18.94
CA ALA A 421 3.30 -8.81 -19.52
C ALA A 421 3.35 -10.34 -19.33
N THR A 422 2.77 -10.84 -18.24
CA THR A 422 2.80 -12.24 -17.84
C THR A 422 1.56 -12.59 -17.02
N HIS A 423 1.50 -13.81 -16.43
CA HIS A 423 0.49 -14.13 -15.42
C HIS A 423 0.81 -13.45 -14.09
N GLY A 424 -0.22 -12.89 -13.45
CA GLY A 424 -0.20 -12.49 -12.04
C GLY A 424 -1.07 -13.42 -11.21
N PHE A 425 -0.79 -13.52 -9.93
CA PHE A 425 -1.62 -14.23 -8.97
C PHE A 425 -1.74 -13.47 -7.66
N PHE A 426 -2.88 -13.68 -7.00
CA PHE A 426 -3.11 -13.31 -5.61
C PHE A 426 -3.92 -14.43 -4.95
N GLU A 427 -3.33 -15.10 -3.98
CA GLU A 427 -3.98 -16.14 -3.20
C GLU A 427 -4.66 -15.51 -1.98
N LYS A 428 -5.99 -15.48 -2.00
CA LYS A 428 -6.77 -15.21 -0.80
C LYS A 428 -6.61 -16.38 0.15
N ASP A 429 -6.84 -16.12 1.46
CA ASP A 429 -6.85 -17.14 2.50
C ASP A 429 -7.44 -18.46 1.95
N LEU A 430 -6.60 -19.47 1.89
CA LEU A 430 -7.04 -20.82 1.49
C LEU A 430 -8.12 -21.23 2.49
N ASP A 431 -9.30 -21.61 1.99
CA ASP A 431 -10.36 -22.17 2.81
C ASP A 431 -9.77 -23.33 3.65
N LEU A 432 -9.85 -23.22 4.97
CA LEU A 432 -9.34 -24.22 5.95
C LEU A 432 -9.86 -25.65 5.74
N ASN A 433 -10.74 -25.85 4.76
CA ASN A 433 -11.35 -27.14 4.39
C ASN A 433 -10.74 -27.81 3.15
N SER A 434 -9.73 -27.22 2.51
CA SER A 434 -9.07 -27.85 1.37
C SER A 434 -7.93 -28.76 1.84
N THR A 435 -7.83 -29.95 1.23
CA THR A 435 -6.79 -30.96 1.50
C THR A 435 -5.35 -30.54 1.14
N ALA A 436 -5.13 -29.28 0.79
CA ALA A 436 -3.83 -28.65 0.55
C ALA A 436 -3.23 -28.01 1.82
N VAL A 437 -3.37 -28.69 2.98
CA VAL A 437 -2.89 -28.23 4.30
C VAL A 437 -1.37 -28.05 4.35
N GLU A 438 -0.62 -28.65 3.44
CA GLU A 438 0.85 -28.65 3.45
C GLU A 438 1.50 -27.36 2.93
N LEU A 439 0.85 -26.60 2.06
CA LEU A 439 1.31 -25.28 1.58
C LEU A 439 0.98 -24.13 2.56
N GLN A 440 0.15 -24.39 3.55
CA GLN A 440 -0.55 -23.38 4.34
C GLN A 440 0.32 -22.64 5.37
N ARG A 441 1.30 -23.29 5.98
CA ARG A 441 2.04 -22.72 7.13
C ARG A 441 3.09 -21.68 6.78
N GLY A 442 3.71 -21.75 5.61
CA GLY A 442 4.64 -20.71 5.13
C GLY A 442 3.93 -19.45 4.67
N PHE A 443 2.71 -19.59 4.11
CA PHE A 443 1.89 -18.50 3.61
C PHE A 443 1.15 -17.70 4.71
N ASP A 444 0.87 -18.31 5.87
CA ASP A 444 0.06 -17.69 6.93
C ASP A 444 0.72 -16.46 7.58
N ASN A 445 2.04 -16.36 7.54
CA ASN A 445 2.77 -15.33 8.29
C ASN A 445 3.21 -14.11 7.44
N ASN A 446 3.25 -14.20 6.11
CA ASN A 446 3.71 -13.09 5.27
C ASN A 446 2.83 -12.87 4.04
N PRO A 447 1.94 -11.86 4.03
CA PRO A 447 1.03 -11.59 2.90
C PRO A 447 1.74 -11.23 1.57
N LEU A 448 3.02 -10.85 1.61
CA LEU A 448 3.79 -10.51 0.41
C LEU A 448 4.20 -11.73 -0.42
N ILE A 449 4.13 -12.94 0.13
CA ILE A 449 4.35 -14.17 -0.64
C ILE A 449 3.08 -14.67 -1.35
N ARG A 450 1.91 -14.19 -0.94
CA ARG A 450 0.61 -14.57 -1.53
C ARG A 450 0.30 -13.88 -2.85
N SER A 451 1.15 -12.98 -3.33
CA SER A 451 1.00 -12.31 -4.62
C SER A 451 2.32 -12.27 -5.37
N GLY A 452 2.26 -12.41 -6.69
CA GLY A 452 3.46 -12.45 -7.50
C GLY A 452 3.17 -12.48 -9.00
N LEU A 453 4.27 -12.59 -9.75
CA LEU A 453 4.29 -12.74 -11.20
C LEU A 453 4.90 -14.10 -11.56
N LEU A 454 4.30 -14.78 -12.53
CA LEU A 454 4.83 -16.04 -13.06
C LEU A 454 5.80 -15.74 -14.19
N LEU A 455 7.02 -16.24 -14.06
CA LEU A 455 8.13 -16.10 -14.99
C LEU A 455 8.63 -17.48 -15.43
N VAL A 456 9.59 -17.51 -16.33
CA VAL A 456 10.17 -18.79 -16.78
C VAL A 456 11.23 -19.23 -15.78
N PRO A 457 11.14 -20.44 -15.20
CA PRO A 457 12.19 -20.97 -14.35
C PRO A 457 13.47 -21.25 -15.13
N THR A 458 14.64 -21.08 -14.51
CA THR A 458 15.89 -21.46 -15.12
C THR A 458 16.14 -22.97 -15.00
N GLU A 459 16.72 -23.60 -16.02
CA GLU A 459 16.87 -25.07 -16.13
C GLU A 459 17.69 -25.73 -15.01
N ASN A 460 18.29 -24.99 -14.10
CA ASN A 460 19.10 -25.50 -13.00
C ASN A 460 18.33 -26.06 -11.81
N ILE A 461 16.99 -26.08 -11.87
CA ILE A 461 16.16 -26.75 -10.86
C ILE A 461 15.96 -28.23 -11.22
N LYS A 462 17.03 -28.95 -11.53
CA LYS A 462 17.07 -30.39 -11.31
C LYS A 462 17.72 -30.62 -9.96
N ILE A 463 16.86 -30.78 -8.95
CA ILE A 463 17.25 -31.26 -7.63
C ILE A 463 17.98 -32.61 -7.80
N LYS A 464 19.28 -32.56 -7.96
CA LYS A 464 20.16 -33.72 -7.74
C LYS A 464 21.02 -33.40 -6.56
N ASN A 465 20.78 -34.14 -5.46
CA ASN A 465 21.61 -34.34 -4.30
C ASN A 465 23.08 -33.98 -4.49
N GLN A 466 23.44 -32.71 -4.30
CA GLN A 466 24.81 -32.28 -4.03
C GLN A 466 24.75 -31.08 -3.11
N LYS A 467 25.66 -31.03 -2.12
CA LYS A 467 25.84 -29.93 -1.17
C LYS A 467 25.70 -28.59 -1.88
N VAL A 468 24.56 -27.95 -1.66
CA VAL A 468 24.16 -26.72 -2.33
C VAL A 468 25.01 -25.59 -1.76
N GLY A 469 25.95 -25.10 -2.54
CA GLY A 469 26.28 -23.68 -2.48
C GLY A 469 25.01 -22.95 -2.95
N TYR A 470 24.45 -22.11 -2.10
CA TYR A 470 23.19 -21.39 -2.35
C TYR A 470 23.36 -20.44 -3.52
N GLU A 471 23.25 -20.94 -4.74
CA GLU A 471 23.00 -20.15 -5.91
C GLU A 471 21.50 -19.83 -5.93
N THR A 472 21.15 -18.57 -6.00
CA THR A 472 19.79 -18.03 -6.06
C THR A 472 18.96 -18.84 -7.02
N SER A 473 18.02 -19.64 -6.51
CA SER A 473 17.15 -20.50 -7.32
C SER A 473 16.07 -19.61 -7.96
N ASP A 474 16.19 -19.37 -9.25
CA ASP A 474 15.18 -18.76 -10.10
C ASP A 474 14.09 -19.83 -10.35
N ASN A 475 13.07 -19.83 -9.48
CA ASN A 475 11.99 -20.82 -9.50
C ASN A 475 10.85 -20.44 -10.47
N GLY A 476 10.94 -19.30 -11.14
CA GLY A 476 9.94 -18.80 -12.05
C GLY A 476 8.77 -18.08 -11.36
N VAL A 477 8.86 -17.78 -10.07
CA VAL A 477 7.82 -17.09 -9.31
C VAL A 477 8.39 -15.86 -8.61
N LEU A 478 8.25 -14.68 -9.20
CA LEU A 478 8.60 -13.44 -8.51
C LEU A 478 7.48 -13.05 -7.54
N THR A 479 7.65 -13.34 -6.26
CA THR A 479 6.73 -12.91 -5.21
C THR A 479 6.81 -11.39 -4.98
N ALA A 480 5.79 -10.79 -4.38
CA ALA A 480 5.86 -9.39 -3.95
C ALA A 480 6.97 -9.17 -2.92
N PHE A 481 7.28 -10.17 -2.09
CA PHE A 481 8.39 -10.12 -1.14
C PHE A 481 9.75 -9.95 -1.83
N GLU A 482 10.00 -10.66 -2.93
CA GLU A 482 11.21 -10.55 -3.74
C GLU A 482 11.23 -9.25 -4.57
N ALA A 483 10.08 -8.87 -5.13
CA ALA A 483 9.94 -7.67 -5.94
C ALA A 483 10.32 -6.38 -5.18
N MET A 484 10.16 -6.34 -3.83
CA MET A 484 10.65 -5.22 -3.00
C MET A 484 12.16 -5.00 -3.09
N SER A 485 12.91 -6.03 -3.45
CA SER A 485 14.38 -5.98 -3.55
C SER A 485 14.88 -5.44 -4.90
N LEU A 486 14.01 -5.33 -5.90
CA LEU A 486 14.37 -4.80 -7.23
C LEU A 486 14.99 -3.39 -7.13
N SER A 487 15.93 -3.10 -8.01
CA SER A 487 16.57 -1.78 -8.11
C SER A 487 15.76 -0.88 -9.05
N LEU A 488 14.80 -0.13 -8.48
CA LEU A 488 13.87 0.73 -9.23
C LEU A 488 13.93 2.21 -8.81
N GLU A 489 14.98 2.62 -8.06
CA GLU A 489 15.15 4.01 -7.65
C GLU A 489 15.28 4.92 -8.87
N GLY A 490 14.29 5.79 -9.07
CA GLY A 490 14.22 6.66 -10.25
C GLY A 490 13.48 6.05 -11.44
N THR A 491 13.01 4.81 -11.35
CA THR A 491 12.05 4.25 -12.32
C THR A 491 10.77 5.05 -12.27
N GLN A 492 10.40 5.64 -13.39
CA GLN A 492 9.27 6.55 -13.47
C GLN A 492 7.94 5.83 -13.52
N LEU A 493 7.94 4.61 -14.10
CA LEU A 493 6.72 3.84 -14.31
C LEU A 493 7.01 2.34 -14.37
N VAL A 494 6.21 1.60 -13.62
CA VAL A 494 6.08 0.14 -13.77
C VAL A 494 4.69 -0.16 -14.30
N VAL A 495 4.59 -0.96 -15.35
CA VAL A 495 3.32 -1.45 -15.90
C VAL A 495 3.27 -2.96 -15.70
N LEU A 496 2.29 -3.41 -14.92
CA LEU A 496 2.02 -4.82 -14.67
C LEU A 496 0.82 -5.24 -15.53
N SER A 497 1.10 -5.62 -16.77
CA SER A 497 0.10 -6.12 -17.72
C SER A 497 -0.19 -7.61 -17.43
N ALA A 498 -0.80 -7.85 -16.27
CA ALA A 498 -1.14 -9.18 -15.76
C ALA A 498 -2.40 -9.11 -14.91
N CYS A 499 -3.10 -10.24 -14.72
CA CYS A 499 -4.37 -10.27 -13.99
C CYS A 499 -4.18 -10.06 -12.49
N GLU A 500 -5.12 -9.34 -11.86
CA GLU A 500 -5.24 -9.20 -10.39
C GLU A 500 -3.98 -8.67 -9.67
N THR A 501 -3.05 -8.03 -10.39
CA THR A 501 -1.78 -7.53 -9.84
C THR A 501 -1.93 -6.39 -8.82
N GLY A 502 -3.07 -5.69 -8.84
CA GLY A 502 -3.43 -4.67 -7.85
C GLY A 502 -4.11 -5.21 -6.60
N LEU A 503 -4.38 -6.51 -6.55
CA LEU A 503 -4.93 -7.16 -5.36
C LEU A 503 -3.82 -7.55 -4.37
N GLY A 504 -4.21 -7.68 -3.11
CA GLY A 504 -3.35 -8.06 -2.00
C GLY A 504 -4.14 -8.08 -0.71
N GLU A 505 -3.50 -8.46 0.38
CA GLU A 505 -4.11 -8.35 1.71
C GLU A 505 -4.31 -6.89 2.10
N LEU A 506 -5.53 -6.53 2.50
CA LEU A 506 -5.85 -5.19 2.97
C LEU A 506 -5.51 -5.06 4.45
N ARG A 507 -4.56 -4.19 4.77
CA ARG A 507 -4.26 -3.82 6.16
C ARG A 507 -4.64 -2.37 6.42
N ALA A 508 -5.50 -2.15 7.41
CA ALA A 508 -6.01 -0.82 7.74
C ALA A 508 -4.85 0.17 8.01
N GLY A 509 -4.86 1.31 7.31
CA GLY A 509 -3.83 2.33 7.39
C GLY A 509 -2.50 1.99 6.69
N GLU A 510 -2.31 0.74 6.22
CA GLU A 510 -1.09 0.31 5.51
C GLU A 510 -1.33 0.03 4.02
N GLY A 511 -2.61 0.01 3.58
CA GLY A 511 -2.99 -0.23 2.20
C GLY A 511 -2.93 -1.69 1.77
N VAL A 512 -2.57 -1.92 0.51
CA VAL A 512 -2.52 -3.25 -0.13
C VAL A 512 -1.15 -3.89 0.08
N TYR A 513 -1.10 -5.03 0.75
CA TYR A 513 0.08 -5.88 0.84
C TYR A 513 0.11 -6.84 -0.36
N GLY A 514 0.85 -6.47 -1.37
CA GLY A 514 0.98 -7.21 -2.62
C GLY A 514 1.98 -6.54 -3.56
N LEU A 515 1.87 -6.82 -4.86
CA LEU A 515 2.78 -6.29 -5.90
C LEU A 515 2.81 -4.76 -5.94
N GLN A 516 1.66 -4.08 -5.72
CA GLN A 516 1.61 -2.62 -5.63
C GLN A 516 2.65 -2.09 -4.64
N ARG A 517 2.56 -2.56 -3.40
CA ARG A 517 3.47 -2.18 -2.32
C ARG A 517 4.91 -2.51 -2.66
N ALA A 518 5.14 -3.68 -3.25
CA ALA A 518 6.47 -4.17 -3.57
C ALA A 518 7.19 -3.27 -4.58
N PHE A 519 6.57 -2.94 -5.70
CA PHE A 519 7.17 -2.08 -6.72
C PHE A 519 7.37 -0.63 -6.26
N LEU A 520 6.45 -0.09 -5.46
CA LEU A 520 6.63 1.23 -4.85
C LEU A 520 7.78 1.23 -3.82
N ALA A 521 7.89 0.18 -2.98
CA ALA A 521 9.00 0.01 -2.03
C ALA A 521 10.34 -0.15 -2.75
N ALA A 522 10.35 -0.85 -3.89
CA ALA A 522 11.52 -0.99 -4.76
C ALA A 522 12.01 0.35 -5.34
N GLY A 523 11.18 1.40 -5.32
CA GLY A 523 11.56 2.76 -5.71
C GLY A 523 10.83 3.30 -6.95
N ALA A 524 9.82 2.59 -7.47
CA ALA A 524 9.00 3.07 -8.57
C ALA A 524 8.20 4.32 -8.18
N GLN A 525 8.12 5.32 -9.08
CA GLN A 525 7.36 6.54 -8.88
C GLN A 525 5.86 6.38 -9.16
N ALA A 526 5.52 5.44 -10.05
CA ALA A 526 4.14 5.09 -10.35
C ALA A 526 4.04 3.63 -10.81
N VAL A 527 2.88 3.02 -10.56
CA VAL A 527 2.56 1.66 -11.01
C VAL A 527 1.20 1.66 -11.70
N ILE A 528 1.11 1.03 -12.87
CA ILE A 528 -0.15 0.66 -13.54
C ILE A 528 -0.36 -0.84 -13.31
N MET A 529 -1.52 -1.23 -12.80
CA MET A 529 -1.84 -2.61 -12.45
C MET A 529 -3.35 -2.88 -12.50
N SER A 530 -3.74 -4.16 -12.56
CA SER A 530 -5.14 -4.57 -12.72
C SER A 530 -5.81 -4.95 -11.39
N LEU A 531 -7.10 -4.64 -11.23
CA LEU A 531 -7.93 -5.01 -10.07
C LEU A 531 -8.76 -6.29 -10.29
N TRP A 532 -8.86 -6.78 -11.52
CA TRP A 532 -9.57 -7.99 -11.86
C TRP A 532 -8.95 -8.67 -13.08
N LYS A 533 -9.45 -9.88 -13.39
CA LYS A 533 -9.06 -10.60 -14.59
C LYS A 533 -9.50 -9.81 -15.83
N VAL A 534 -8.55 -9.36 -16.62
CA VAL A 534 -8.76 -8.49 -17.77
C VAL A 534 -8.89 -9.30 -19.06
N ASP A 535 -9.51 -8.68 -20.07
CA ASP A 535 -9.59 -9.26 -21.42
C ASP A 535 -8.29 -8.97 -22.19
N ASP A 536 -7.70 -10.01 -22.81
CA ASP A 536 -6.38 -9.90 -23.46
C ASP A 536 -6.36 -8.90 -24.61
N LEU A 537 -7.41 -8.89 -25.47
CA LEU A 537 -7.49 -7.97 -26.60
C LEU A 537 -7.69 -6.52 -26.17
N ALA A 538 -8.57 -6.31 -25.20
CA ALA A 538 -8.79 -4.98 -24.64
C ALA A 538 -7.55 -4.46 -23.92
N THR A 539 -6.80 -5.33 -23.25
CA THR A 539 -5.54 -4.99 -22.57
C THR A 539 -4.48 -4.56 -23.57
N GLN A 540 -4.26 -5.34 -24.63
CA GLN A 540 -3.33 -4.96 -25.71
C GLN A 540 -3.68 -3.59 -26.31
N GLU A 541 -4.97 -3.34 -26.59
CA GLU A 541 -5.44 -2.08 -27.14
C GLU A 541 -5.26 -0.92 -26.15
N LEU A 542 -5.52 -1.16 -24.85
CA LEU A 542 -5.27 -0.19 -23.78
C LEU A 542 -3.80 0.22 -23.73
N MET A 543 -2.88 -0.75 -23.71
CA MET A 543 -1.45 -0.50 -23.64
C MET A 543 -0.93 0.19 -24.91
N LEU A 544 -1.39 -0.22 -26.08
CA LEU A 544 -1.05 0.45 -27.34
C LEU A 544 -1.51 1.91 -27.35
N ASN A 545 -2.74 2.17 -26.91
CA ASN A 545 -3.27 3.53 -26.80
C ASN A 545 -2.51 4.36 -25.76
N PHE A 546 -2.13 3.75 -24.62
CA PHE A 546 -1.35 4.40 -23.57
C PHE A 546 0.03 4.84 -24.07
N TYR A 547 0.82 3.94 -24.64
CA TYR A 547 2.16 4.29 -25.13
C TYR A 547 2.11 5.23 -26.32
N SER A 548 1.10 5.12 -27.20
CA SER A 548 0.88 6.10 -28.28
C SER A 548 0.51 7.49 -27.76
N ALA A 549 -0.20 7.59 -26.66
CA ALA A 549 -0.51 8.86 -26.00
C ALA A 549 0.72 9.43 -25.28
N LEU A 550 1.54 8.55 -24.67
CA LEU A 550 2.76 8.92 -23.96
C LEU A 550 3.83 9.49 -24.92
N GLU A 551 3.88 9.03 -26.17
CA GLU A 551 4.71 9.61 -27.22
C GLU A 551 4.40 11.10 -27.45
N LYS A 552 3.11 11.49 -27.33
CA LYS A 552 2.63 12.85 -27.60
C LYS A 552 2.67 13.76 -26.37
N SER A 553 2.67 13.19 -25.17
CA SER A 553 2.66 13.92 -23.90
C SER A 553 3.46 13.18 -22.84
N PRO A 554 4.40 13.84 -22.13
CA PRO A 554 5.20 13.21 -21.08
C PRO A 554 4.40 12.91 -19.80
N ASP A 555 3.17 13.41 -19.67
CA ASP A 555 2.30 13.15 -18.52
C ASP A 555 1.70 11.74 -18.61
N LYS A 556 2.30 10.81 -17.87
CA LYS A 556 1.95 9.39 -17.85
C LYS A 556 0.51 9.14 -17.42
N PHE A 557 0.04 9.92 -16.43
CA PHE A 557 -1.32 9.76 -15.94
C PHE A 557 -2.34 10.23 -16.99
N GLN A 558 -2.12 11.38 -17.62
CA GLN A 558 -3.01 11.86 -18.68
C GLN A 558 -2.98 10.95 -19.91
N ALA A 559 -1.81 10.41 -20.26
CA ALA A 559 -1.70 9.40 -21.32
C ALA A 559 -2.52 8.14 -20.98
N PHE A 560 -2.43 7.65 -19.75
CA PHE A 560 -3.20 6.49 -19.30
C PHE A 560 -4.72 6.76 -19.29
N ARG A 561 -5.15 7.89 -18.75
CA ARG A 561 -6.56 8.30 -18.77
C ARG A 561 -7.09 8.46 -20.19
N SER A 562 -6.28 9.03 -21.10
CA SER A 562 -6.63 9.15 -22.53
C SER A 562 -6.85 7.77 -23.16
N ALA A 563 -5.99 6.80 -22.84
CA ALA A 563 -6.13 5.43 -23.32
C ALA A 563 -7.43 4.77 -22.81
N GLN A 564 -7.74 4.90 -21.52
CA GLN A 564 -8.98 4.40 -20.94
C GLN A 564 -10.23 5.02 -21.60
N THR A 565 -10.25 6.34 -21.76
CA THR A 565 -11.40 7.03 -22.37
C THR A 565 -11.54 6.72 -23.86
N LYS A 566 -10.45 6.44 -24.55
CA LYS A 566 -10.48 5.98 -25.95
C LYS A 566 -11.03 4.56 -26.03
N LEU A 567 -10.57 3.66 -25.15
CA LEU A 567 -11.06 2.28 -25.12
C LEU A 567 -12.54 2.20 -24.75
N MET A 568 -13.01 3.04 -23.81
CA MET A 568 -14.42 3.14 -23.40
C MET A 568 -15.37 3.47 -24.57
N LYS A 569 -14.90 4.19 -25.58
CA LYS A 569 -15.73 4.48 -26.78
C LYS A 569 -15.99 3.24 -27.61
N LYS A 570 -15.10 2.26 -27.59
CA LYS A 570 -15.21 0.98 -28.32
C LYS A 570 -15.89 -0.08 -27.49
N TYR A 571 -15.58 -0.13 -26.20
CA TYR A 571 -16.11 -1.08 -25.22
C TYR A 571 -16.75 -0.26 -24.07
N PRO A 572 -18.09 -0.04 -24.08
CA PRO A 572 -18.75 0.79 -23.07
C PRO A 572 -18.67 0.24 -21.64
N GLU A 573 -18.54 -1.09 -21.49
CA GLU A 573 -18.56 -1.75 -20.20
C GLU A 573 -17.23 -1.53 -19.46
N PRO A 574 -17.27 -1.12 -18.17
CA PRO A 574 -16.08 -0.88 -17.34
C PRO A 574 -15.14 -2.08 -17.23
N TYR A 575 -15.63 -3.29 -17.42
CA TYR A 575 -14.83 -4.52 -17.43
C TYR A 575 -13.59 -4.39 -18.34
N TYR A 576 -13.72 -3.77 -19.50
CA TYR A 576 -12.67 -3.69 -20.52
C TYR A 576 -11.68 -2.54 -20.29
N TRP A 577 -12.13 -1.35 -19.88
CA TRP A 577 -11.30 -0.16 -19.78
C TRP A 577 -10.94 0.23 -18.34
N GLY A 578 -11.72 -0.25 -17.37
CA GLY A 578 -11.56 0.09 -15.96
C GLY A 578 -10.73 -0.91 -15.17
N GLY A 579 -10.26 -2.01 -15.79
CA GLY A 579 -9.48 -3.04 -15.11
C GLY A 579 -8.18 -2.53 -14.50
N PHE A 580 -7.54 -1.62 -15.18
CA PHE A 580 -6.27 -1.05 -14.73
C PHE A 580 -6.48 0.24 -13.94
N ILE A 581 -5.65 0.42 -12.91
CA ILE A 581 -5.53 1.64 -12.12
C ILE A 581 -4.10 2.19 -12.20
N PHE A 582 -3.97 3.49 -12.01
CA PHE A 582 -2.71 4.21 -11.90
C PHE A 582 -2.51 4.64 -10.46
N VAL A 583 -1.44 4.18 -9.82
CA VAL A 583 -1.05 4.54 -8.46
C VAL A 583 0.28 5.27 -8.49
N ALA A 584 0.32 6.47 -7.90
CA ALA A 584 1.52 7.29 -7.78
C ALA A 584 2.08 7.25 -6.35
N ASN A 585 3.42 7.49 -6.24
CA ASN A 585 4.16 7.48 -4.97
C ASN A 585 4.97 8.79 -4.81
#